data_00646e5fa6dc84406a6b4a6208d96ef3
#
_entry.id   00646e5fa6dc84406a6b4a6208d96ef3
#
_cell.length_a   1.000
_cell.length_b   1.000
_cell.length_c   1.000
_cell.angle_alpha   90.00
_cell.angle_beta   90.00
_cell.angle_gamma   90.00
#
_symmetry.space_group_name_H-M   'P 1'
#
loop_
_entity.id
_entity.type
_entity.pdbx_description
1 polymer ?
#
loop_
_entity_poly.entity_id
_entity_poly.type
_entity_poly.pdbx_seq_one_letter_code
_entity_poly.pdbx_strand_id
1 'polypeptide(L)'
;MKCKHCKSEFTPVRFNQKYCFDTDCIRVWVELEKEKQWKKKKKVLKDELQTLPELLKLAQITFNKYVRLRDKDKPCISCEKPLGAKFDAGHYFSMGGHKAVTFDEENVHGQCVTCNQHKHGNILYYQIGIQKRIGADRLIELHARAYETKKWTRDELNEIIK
;
A
#
# COMPACT_ATOMS: atom_id res chain seq x y z
N MET A 1 34.42 0.17 25.76
CA MET A 1 33.50 -0.17 24.65
C MET A 1 34.29 -0.79 23.53
N LYS A 2 33.77 -1.82 22.80
CA LYS A 2 34.50 -2.44 21.69
C LYS A 2 34.18 -1.77 20.35
N CYS A 3 35.22 -1.44 19.58
CA CYS A 3 35.10 -0.88 18.24
C CYS A 3 34.38 -1.84 17.30
N LYS A 4 33.42 -1.34 16.48
CA LYS A 4 32.67 -2.21 15.56
C LYS A 4 33.52 -2.79 14.43
N HIS A 5 34.63 -2.15 14.05
CA HIS A 5 35.54 -2.62 13.01
C HIS A 5 36.64 -3.50 13.57
N CYS A 6 37.62 -2.93 14.30
CA CYS A 6 38.80 -3.67 14.78
C CYS A 6 38.57 -4.50 16.05
N LYS A 7 37.40 -4.40 16.70
CA LYS A 7 37.03 -5.09 17.95
C LYS A 7 37.86 -4.72 19.18
N SER A 8 38.85 -3.86 19.05
CA SER A 8 39.68 -3.38 20.18
C SER A 8 38.84 -2.56 21.15
N GLU A 9 39.19 -2.57 22.40
CA GLU A 9 38.56 -1.73 23.43
C GLU A 9 38.98 -0.26 23.26
N PHE A 10 38.06 0.66 23.44
CA PHE A 10 38.32 2.08 23.42
C PHE A 10 37.36 2.84 24.33
N THR A 11 37.78 4.03 24.77
CA THR A 11 36.94 4.95 25.53
C THR A 11 36.24 5.90 24.58
N PRO A 12 34.89 5.89 24.51
CA PRO A 12 34.14 6.81 23.62
C PRO A 12 34.25 8.25 24.13
N VAL A 13 34.53 9.19 23.23
CA VAL A 13 34.55 10.64 23.50
C VAL A 13 33.18 11.30 23.21
N ARG A 14 32.33 10.62 22.40
CA ARG A 14 30.98 11.11 22.03
C ARG A 14 29.93 10.05 22.35
N PHE A 15 28.74 10.54 22.73
CA PHE A 15 27.58 9.67 22.87
C PHE A 15 27.32 8.89 21.56
N ASN A 16 27.10 7.57 21.65
CA ASN A 16 26.90 6.67 20.51
C ASN A 16 28.10 6.49 19.56
N GLN A 17 29.33 6.79 19.97
CA GLN A 17 30.54 6.48 19.19
C GLN A 17 30.71 4.94 19.09
N LYS A 18 30.74 4.43 17.88
CA LYS A 18 30.81 2.98 17.59
C LYS A 18 32.15 2.52 17.05
N TYR A 19 33.03 3.45 16.68
CA TYR A 19 34.34 3.20 16.09
C TYR A 19 35.41 3.97 16.88
N CYS A 20 36.60 3.37 17.07
CA CYS A 20 37.74 4.05 17.66
C CYS A 20 38.31 5.09 16.67
N PHE A 21 39.33 5.86 17.13
CA PHE A 21 40.00 6.90 16.32
C PHE A 21 41.13 6.38 15.44
N ASP A 22 41.32 5.06 15.36
CA ASP A 22 42.23 4.46 14.40
C ASP A 22 41.89 4.81 12.97
N THR A 23 42.91 5.11 12.14
CA THR A 23 42.72 5.61 10.77
C THR A 23 41.88 4.69 9.92
N ASP A 24 42.10 3.37 10.01
CA ASP A 24 41.35 2.40 9.23
C ASP A 24 39.90 2.26 9.72
N CYS A 25 39.70 2.36 11.04
CA CYS A 25 38.35 2.36 11.63
C CYS A 25 37.55 3.61 11.26
N ILE A 26 38.20 4.78 11.18
CA ILE A 26 37.58 6.03 10.71
C ILE A 26 37.26 5.93 9.24
N ARG A 27 38.15 5.39 8.40
CA ARG A 27 37.92 5.19 6.96
C ARG A 27 36.68 4.32 6.73
N VAL A 28 36.60 3.18 7.38
CA VAL A 28 35.43 2.28 7.28
C VAL A 28 34.15 2.98 7.73
N TRP A 29 34.18 3.72 8.82
CA TRP A 29 33.01 4.49 9.27
C TRP A 29 32.58 5.54 8.25
N VAL A 30 33.51 6.30 7.68
CA VAL A 30 33.21 7.32 6.65
C VAL A 30 32.60 6.70 5.39
N GLU A 31 33.13 5.57 4.94
CA GLU A 31 32.59 4.85 3.78
C GLU A 31 31.16 4.35 4.04
N LEU A 32 30.91 3.76 5.19
CA LEU A 32 29.57 3.32 5.58
C LEU A 32 28.56 4.47 5.66
N GLU A 33 28.96 5.64 6.19
CA GLU A 33 28.08 6.80 6.24
C GLU A 33 27.84 7.41 4.84
N LYS A 34 28.85 7.45 3.95
CA LYS A 34 28.70 7.84 2.55
C LYS A 34 27.72 6.90 1.81
N GLU A 35 27.87 5.60 1.98
CA GLU A 35 26.96 4.62 1.37
C GLU A 35 25.52 4.78 1.87
N LYS A 36 25.35 5.00 3.16
CA LYS A 36 24.04 5.24 3.77
C LYS A 36 23.38 6.54 3.26
N GLN A 37 24.16 7.61 3.15
CA GLN A 37 23.66 8.87 2.56
C GLN A 37 23.31 8.70 1.08
N TRP A 38 24.13 7.97 0.32
CA TRP A 38 23.87 7.65 -1.07
C TRP A 38 22.60 6.83 -1.26
N LYS A 39 22.40 5.80 -0.43
CA LYS A 39 21.15 5.00 -0.44
C LYS A 39 19.91 5.85 -0.18
N LYS A 40 19.99 6.80 0.79
CA LYS A 40 18.90 7.75 1.06
C LYS A 40 18.64 8.65 -0.15
N LYS A 41 19.69 9.26 -0.71
CA LYS A 41 19.58 10.13 -1.89
C LYS A 41 19.02 9.39 -3.10
N LYS A 42 19.50 8.18 -3.36
CA LYS A 42 19.00 7.32 -4.45
C LYS A 42 17.53 6.96 -4.29
N LYS A 43 17.07 6.73 -3.05
CA LYS A 43 15.65 6.48 -2.77
C LYS A 43 14.80 7.71 -3.11
N VAL A 44 15.18 8.88 -2.63
CA VAL A 44 14.46 10.15 -2.92
C VAL A 44 14.37 10.39 -4.43
N LEU A 45 15.51 10.30 -5.14
CA LEU A 45 15.54 10.45 -6.60
C LEU A 45 14.65 9.42 -7.32
N LYS A 46 14.62 8.19 -6.85
CA LYS A 46 13.74 7.17 -7.42
C LYS A 46 12.27 7.49 -7.21
N ASP A 47 11.90 7.97 -6.03
CA ASP A 47 10.53 8.35 -5.70
C ASP A 47 10.08 9.58 -6.52
N GLU A 48 10.97 10.54 -6.75
CA GLU A 48 10.72 11.70 -7.62
C GLU A 48 10.56 11.34 -9.10
N LEU A 49 11.29 10.31 -9.56
CA LEU A 49 11.25 9.84 -10.96
C LEU A 49 10.10 8.88 -11.26
N GLN A 50 9.33 8.42 -10.25
CA GLN A 50 8.19 7.55 -10.49
C GLN A 50 7.16 8.24 -11.39
N THR A 51 6.70 7.54 -12.42
CA THR A 51 5.63 8.02 -13.30
C THR A 51 4.26 7.90 -12.63
N LEU A 52 3.28 8.67 -13.11
CA LEU A 52 1.91 8.59 -12.59
C LEU A 52 1.29 7.19 -12.69
N PRO A 53 1.48 6.41 -13.80
CA PRO A 53 1.03 5.02 -13.88
C PRO A 53 1.68 4.10 -12.84
N GLU A 54 2.97 4.29 -12.53
CA GLU A 54 3.66 3.51 -11.50
C GLU A 54 3.11 3.81 -10.10
N LEU A 55 2.84 5.08 -9.80
CA LEU A 55 2.19 5.49 -8.56
C LEU A 55 0.78 4.92 -8.43
N LEU A 56 -0.03 4.96 -9.51
CA LEU A 56 -1.35 4.34 -9.55
C LEU A 56 -1.29 2.85 -9.22
N LYS A 57 -0.33 2.13 -9.80
CA LYS A 57 -0.13 0.70 -9.52
C LYS A 57 0.26 0.45 -8.07
N LEU A 58 1.13 1.29 -7.51
CA LEU A 58 1.55 1.17 -6.11
C LEU A 58 0.41 1.47 -5.14
N ALA A 59 -0.36 2.53 -5.40
CA ALA A 59 -1.57 2.86 -4.65
C ALA A 59 -2.57 1.71 -4.68
N GLN A 60 -2.79 1.09 -5.84
CA GLN A 60 -3.66 -0.07 -5.99
C GLN A 60 -3.21 -1.28 -5.15
N ILE A 61 -1.90 -1.57 -5.15
CA ILE A 61 -1.34 -2.67 -4.34
C ILE A 61 -1.58 -2.39 -2.84
N THR A 62 -1.30 -1.16 -2.41
CA THR A 62 -1.43 -0.74 -1.01
C THR A 62 -2.90 -0.76 -0.57
N PHE A 63 -3.78 -0.16 -1.37
CA PHE A 63 -5.22 -0.13 -1.09
C PHE A 63 -5.84 -1.53 -1.07
N ASN A 64 -5.50 -2.40 -2.02
CA ASN A 64 -5.96 -3.79 -2.03
C ASN A 64 -5.47 -4.57 -0.80
N LYS A 65 -4.25 -4.30 -0.32
CA LYS A 65 -3.72 -4.89 0.92
C LYS A 65 -4.54 -4.41 2.12
N TYR A 66 -4.83 -3.13 2.21
CA TYR A 66 -5.69 -2.56 3.25
C TYR A 66 -7.08 -3.22 3.26
N VAL A 67 -7.75 -3.28 2.11
CA VAL A 67 -9.09 -3.91 1.99
C VAL A 67 -9.06 -5.39 2.45
N ARG A 68 -8.02 -6.14 2.06
CA ARG A 68 -7.88 -7.53 2.51
C ARG A 68 -7.67 -7.63 4.03
N LEU A 69 -6.93 -6.71 4.63
CA LEU A 69 -6.77 -6.67 6.09
C LEU A 69 -8.07 -6.31 6.80
N ARG A 70 -8.80 -5.29 6.28
CA ARG A 70 -10.09 -4.83 6.81
C ARG A 70 -11.16 -5.93 6.79
N ASP A 71 -11.18 -6.73 5.72
CA ASP A 71 -12.27 -7.68 5.44
C ASP A 71 -11.90 -9.14 5.72
N LYS A 72 -10.73 -9.45 6.28
CA LYS A 72 -10.23 -10.83 6.53
C LYS A 72 -11.20 -11.70 7.31
N ASP A 73 -11.94 -11.13 8.26
CA ASP A 73 -12.87 -11.83 9.14
C ASP A 73 -14.34 -11.66 8.69
N LYS A 74 -14.57 -11.07 7.49
CA LYS A 74 -15.89 -10.91 6.90
C LYS A 74 -16.15 -11.98 5.84
N PRO A 75 -17.41 -12.30 5.55
CA PRO A 75 -17.74 -13.18 4.44
C PRO A 75 -17.50 -12.49 3.09
N CYS A 76 -17.38 -13.29 2.03
CA CYS A 76 -17.34 -12.81 0.65
C CYS A 76 -18.55 -11.91 0.37
N ILE A 77 -18.28 -10.72 -0.19
CA ILE A 77 -19.31 -9.72 -0.46
C ILE A 77 -20.45 -10.26 -1.37
N SER A 78 -20.12 -11.16 -2.30
CA SER A 78 -21.08 -11.65 -3.28
C SER A 78 -21.77 -12.96 -2.89
N CYS A 79 -21.07 -13.95 -2.35
CA CYS A 79 -21.65 -15.27 -2.08
C CYS A 79 -21.83 -15.60 -0.59
N GLU A 80 -21.47 -14.68 0.29
CA GLU A 80 -21.56 -14.77 1.74
C GLU A 80 -20.79 -15.97 2.37
N LYS A 81 -20.02 -16.73 1.58
CA LYS A 81 -19.15 -17.79 2.10
C LYS A 81 -17.94 -17.17 2.81
N PRO A 82 -17.39 -17.84 3.83
CA PRO A 82 -16.16 -17.40 4.47
C PRO A 82 -15.05 -17.13 3.45
N LEU A 83 -14.31 -16.04 3.63
CA LEU A 83 -13.11 -15.77 2.84
C LEU A 83 -12.01 -16.74 3.32
N GLY A 84 -11.42 -17.48 2.38
CA GLY A 84 -10.28 -18.35 2.69
C GLY A 84 -8.98 -17.55 2.87
N ALA A 85 -7.87 -18.27 3.01
CA ALA A 85 -6.54 -17.63 3.14
C ALA A 85 -6.17 -16.77 1.92
N LYS A 86 -6.72 -17.07 0.73
CA LYS A 86 -6.53 -16.33 -0.49
C LYS A 86 -7.85 -15.76 -1.01
N PHE A 87 -7.95 -14.45 -1.06
CA PHE A 87 -9.09 -13.73 -1.62
C PHE A 87 -8.65 -12.39 -2.19
N ASP A 88 -9.51 -11.77 -2.97
CA ASP A 88 -9.23 -10.53 -3.69
C ASP A 88 -9.97 -9.33 -3.07
N ALA A 89 -9.44 -8.13 -3.30
CA ALA A 89 -10.17 -6.89 -3.14
C ALA A 89 -10.97 -6.64 -4.43
N GLY A 90 -12.23 -7.06 -4.43
CA GLY A 90 -13.13 -6.93 -5.59
C GLY A 90 -13.77 -5.54 -5.64
N HIS A 91 -13.88 -4.97 -6.84
CA HIS A 91 -14.52 -3.69 -7.10
C HIS A 91 -15.94 -3.88 -7.57
N TYR A 92 -16.90 -3.13 -7.01
CA TYR A 92 -18.27 -3.08 -7.52
C TYR A 92 -18.31 -2.29 -8.84
N PHE A 93 -17.84 -1.06 -8.84
CA PHE A 93 -17.56 -0.26 -10.04
C PHE A 93 -16.12 -0.49 -10.48
N SER A 94 -15.92 -0.89 -11.74
CA SER A 94 -14.60 -1.23 -12.26
C SER A 94 -13.66 -0.01 -12.29
N MET A 95 -12.37 -0.24 -12.01
CA MET A 95 -11.33 0.80 -12.07
C MET A 95 -11.19 1.45 -13.45
N GLY A 96 -11.42 0.69 -14.53
CA GLY A 96 -11.27 1.19 -15.90
C GLY A 96 -12.36 2.19 -16.27
N GLY A 97 -13.61 1.93 -15.85
CA GLY A 97 -14.76 2.76 -16.16
C GLY A 97 -15.05 3.86 -15.16
N HIS A 98 -14.68 3.67 -13.88
CA HIS A 98 -15.12 4.51 -12.77
C HIS A 98 -13.94 4.95 -11.90
N LYS A 99 -13.12 5.85 -12.45
CA LYS A 99 -11.86 6.28 -11.82
C LYS A 99 -12.06 6.99 -10.48
N ALA A 100 -13.19 7.69 -10.30
CA ALA A 100 -13.48 8.44 -9.08
C ALA A 100 -13.57 7.54 -7.85
N VAL A 101 -14.09 6.32 -8.00
CA VAL A 101 -14.29 5.37 -6.90
C VAL A 101 -13.27 4.22 -6.87
N THR A 102 -12.15 4.37 -7.59
CA THR A 102 -11.08 3.34 -7.64
C THR A 102 -10.55 2.99 -6.25
N PHE A 103 -10.36 3.99 -5.41
CA PHE A 103 -9.85 3.86 -4.03
C PHE A 103 -10.91 4.22 -2.98
N ASP A 104 -12.18 4.04 -3.32
CA ASP A 104 -13.29 4.25 -2.39
C ASP A 104 -13.54 2.97 -1.59
N GLU A 105 -13.52 3.08 -0.26
CA GLU A 105 -13.72 1.94 0.64
C GLU A 105 -15.11 1.31 0.54
N GLU A 106 -16.09 2.08 0.09
CA GLU A 106 -17.44 1.60 -0.15
C GLU A 106 -17.56 0.85 -1.49
N ASN A 107 -16.66 1.12 -2.43
CA ASN A 107 -16.63 0.46 -3.72
C ASN A 107 -15.90 -0.88 -3.70
N VAL A 108 -15.00 -1.11 -2.72
CA VAL A 108 -14.07 -2.25 -2.77
C VAL A 108 -14.18 -3.09 -1.51
N HIS A 109 -14.47 -4.39 -1.71
CA HIS A 109 -14.67 -5.33 -0.61
C HIS A 109 -13.97 -6.67 -0.84
N GLY A 110 -13.75 -7.40 0.26
CA GLY A 110 -13.23 -8.77 0.21
C GLY A 110 -14.14 -9.69 -0.59
N GLN A 111 -13.62 -10.32 -1.64
CA GLN A 111 -14.35 -11.21 -2.54
C GLN A 111 -13.54 -12.48 -2.77
N CYS A 112 -14.16 -13.66 -2.70
CA CYS A 112 -13.47 -14.91 -2.98
C CYS A 112 -13.04 -14.97 -4.47
N VAL A 113 -11.95 -15.67 -4.74
CA VAL A 113 -11.37 -15.82 -6.09
C VAL A 113 -12.42 -16.29 -7.11
N THR A 114 -13.29 -17.22 -6.71
CA THR A 114 -14.36 -17.72 -7.60
C THR A 114 -15.32 -16.61 -8.02
N CYS A 115 -15.78 -15.77 -7.08
CA CYS A 115 -16.69 -14.67 -7.41
C CYS A 115 -15.98 -13.58 -8.18
N ASN A 116 -14.77 -13.19 -7.78
CA ASN A 116 -14.04 -12.09 -8.41
C ASN A 116 -13.54 -12.46 -9.81
N GLN A 117 -12.83 -13.57 -9.94
CA GLN A 117 -12.15 -13.92 -11.19
C GLN A 117 -12.99 -14.80 -12.11
N HIS A 118 -13.56 -15.92 -11.59
CA HIS A 118 -14.27 -16.88 -12.43
C HIS A 118 -15.71 -16.49 -12.76
N LYS A 119 -16.34 -15.63 -11.94
CA LYS A 119 -17.70 -15.10 -12.18
C LYS A 119 -17.70 -13.63 -12.54
N HIS A 120 -16.57 -13.08 -13.03
CA HIS A 120 -16.44 -11.71 -13.47
C HIS A 120 -16.99 -10.66 -12.48
N GLY A 121 -16.63 -10.81 -11.19
CA GLY A 121 -17.10 -9.95 -10.12
C GLY A 121 -18.44 -10.36 -9.51
N ASN A 122 -19.20 -11.28 -10.13
CA ASN A 122 -20.51 -11.76 -9.65
C ASN A 122 -21.44 -10.61 -9.22
N ILE A 123 -21.61 -9.63 -10.12
CA ILE A 123 -22.11 -8.28 -9.84
C ILE A 123 -23.51 -8.25 -9.25
N LEU A 124 -24.43 -9.09 -9.71
CA LEU A 124 -25.79 -9.14 -9.15
C LEU A 124 -25.78 -9.45 -7.64
N TYR A 125 -25.01 -10.44 -7.26
CA TYR A 125 -24.87 -10.82 -5.84
C TYR A 125 -23.99 -9.82 -5.08
N TYR A 126 -23.02 -9.18 -5.77
CA TYR A 126 -22.24 -8.10 -5.19
C TYR A 126 -23.15 -6.93 -4.80
N GLN A 127 -24.09 -6.53 -5.68
CA GLN A 127 -25.04 -5.44 -5.41
C GLN A 127 -25.89 -5.74 -4.15
N ILE A 128 -26.37 -6.98 -4.00
CA ILE A 128 -27.11 -7.39 -2.82
C ILE A 128 -26.23 -7.30 -1.57
N GLY A 129 -25.00 -7.81 -1.66
CA GLY A 129 -24.05 -7.82 -0.55
C GLY A 129 -23.59 -6.41 -0.14
N ILE A 130 -23.31 -5.53 -1.10
CA ILE A 130 -22.88 -4.16 -0.82
C ILE A 130 -24.01 -3.36 -0.17
N GLN A 131 -25.25 -3.49 -0.66
CA GLN A 131 -26.42 -2.86 -0.07
C GLN A 131 -26.63 -3.28 1.39
N LYS A 132 -26.45 -4.57 1.70
CA LYS A 132 -26.49 -5.07 3.08
C LYS A 132 -25.35 -4.48 3.94
N ARG A 133 -24.19 -4.27 3.35
CA ARG A 133 -22.97 -3.86 4.08
C ARG A 133 -22.88 -2.37 4.36
N ILE A 134 -23.26 -1.53 3.41
CA ILE A 134 -23.18 -0.07 3.52
C ILE A 134 -24.54 0.63 3.63
N GLY A 135 -25.64 -0.06 3.34
CA GLY A 135 -26.99 0.50 3.31
C GLY A 135 -27.36 1.10 1.96
N ALA A 136 -28.68 1.33 1.78
CA ALA A 136 -29.22 1.82 0.50
C ALA A 136 -28.76 3.25 0.18
N ASP A 137 -28.79 4.15 1.17
CA ASP A 137 -28.46 5.57 0.96
C ASP A 137 -27.00 5.75 0.53
N ARG A 138 -26.06 5.10 1.22
CA ARG A 138 -24.64 5.13 0.85
C ARG A 138 -24.35 4.48 -0.50
N LEU A 139 -25.14 3.46 -0.88
CA LEU A 139 -25.04 2.87 -2.22
C LEU A 139 -25.50 3.85 -3.31
N ILE A 140 -26.54 4.64 -3.06
CA ILE A 140 -27.00 5.70 -3.98
C ILE A 140 -25.90 6.77 -4.12
N GLU A 141 -25.30 7.21 -3.02
CA GLU A 141 -24.19 8.16 -3.04
C GLU A 141 -22.96 7.60 -3.79
N LEU A 142 -22.63 6.33 -3.58
CA LEU A 142 -21.56 5.66 -4.32
C LEU A 142 -21.83 5.64 -5.83
N HIS A 143 -23.10 5.38 -6.24
CA HIS A 143 -23.49 5.45 -7.63
C HIS A 143 -23.30 6.86 -8.21
N ALA A 144 -23.66 7.92 -7.48
CA ALA A 144 -23.44 9.29 -7.91
C ALA A 144 -21.96 9.58 -8.12
N ARG A 145 -21.10 9.26 -7.13
CA ARG A 145 -19.65 9.45 -7.22
C ARG A 145 -18.98 8.63 -8.33
N ALA A 146 -19.51 7.45 -8.66
CA ALA A 146 -18.92 6.57 -9.65
C ALA A 146 -18.86 7.18 -11.06
N TYR A 147 -19.76 8.10 -11.37
CA TYR A 147 -19.81 8.77 -12.68
C TYR A 147 -19.11 10.12 -12.73
N GLU A 148 -18.49 10.53 -11.63
CA GLU A 148 -17.67 11.73 -11.60
C GLU A 148 -16.38 11.55 -12.43
N THR A 149 -15.95 12.65 -13.07
CA THR A 149 -14.66 12.65 -13.77
C THR A 149 -13.52 12.82 -12.78
N LYS A 150 -12.58 11.87 -12.76
CA LYS A 150 -11.41 11.90 -11.86
C LYS A 150 -10.12 11.73 -12.64
N LYS A 151 -9.17 12.63 -12.37
CA LYS A 151 -7.75 12.48 -12.72
C LYS A 151 -6.95 12.47 -11.42
N TRP A 152 -6.31 11.35 -11.13
CA TRP A 152 -5.49 11.21 -9.94
C TRP A 152 -4.23 12.06 -10.05
N THR A 153 -3.92 12.82 -9.01
CA THR A 153 -2.66 13.57 -8.88
C THR A 153 -1.61 12.74 -8.14
N ARG A 154 -0.36 13.12 -8.27
CA ARG A 154 0.76 12.49 -7.55
C ARG A 154 0.56 12.55 -6.04
N ASP A 155 0.11 13.70 -5.53
CA ASP A 155 -0.05 13.92 -4.08
C ASP A 155 -1.16 13.03 -3.51
N GLU A 156 -2.33 12.95 -4.18
CA GLU A 156 -3.42 12.05 -3.77
C GLU A 156 -2.97 10.58 -3.75
N LEU A 157 -2.22 10.14 -4.75
CA LEU A 157 -1.70 8.77 -4.79
C LEU A 157 -0.69 8.49 -3.68
N ASN A 158 0.16 9.45 -3.36
CA ASN A 158 1.10 9.34 -2.26
C ASN A 158 0.40 9.26 -0.90
N GLU A 159 -0.75 9.94 -0.72
CA GLU A 159 -1.57 9.79 0.49
C GLU A 159 -2.13 8.37 0.65
N ILE A 160 -2.58 7.75 -0.43
CA ILE A 160 -3.09 6.37 -0.42
C ILE A 160 -1.96 5.35 -0.12
N ILE A 161 -0.73 5.67 -0.52
CA ILE A 161 0.43 4.78 -0.36
C ILE A 161 1.01 4.83 1.06
N LYS A 162 0.79 5.92 1.83
CA LYS A 162 1.25 6.07 3.22
C LYS A 162 0.54 5.12 4.19
#